data_1d717901c4449533c81b6652385afd6f
#
_entry.id   1d717901c4449533c81b6652385afd6f
#
_cell.length_a   1.000
_cell.length_b   1.000
_cell.length_c   1.000
_cell.angle_alpha   90.00
_cell.angle_beta   90.00
_cell.angle_gamma   90.00
#
_symmetry.space_group_name_H-M   'P 1'
#
loop_
_entity.id
_entity.type
_entity.pdbx_description
1 polymer ?
#
loop_
_entity_poly.entity_id
_entity_poly.type
_entity_poly.pdbx_seq_one_letter_code
_entity_poly.pdbx_strand_id
1 'polypeptide(L)'
;MATTIGKIAVAAAAGIAAFSLLLLIISVATPVWLDAGSGNTIGLFRQCVGSGTGNSGCVNQNRDPQAGLSVFGLLLLAFAIIVAIASIFIEKLPILYGALGLLYFSSVFVMSAYATFGVYSRDPGAYFFPYLQTVNNPYTNVGYSYNLCVASHYFLWTALTLLAFGAGYKVAEERSATT
;
A
#
# COMPACT_ATOMS: atom_id res chain seq x y z
N MET A 1 -4.90 -34.51 -6.19
CA MET A 1 -4.48 -33.82 -4.94
C MET A 1 -3.59 -32.59 -5.23
N ALA A 2 -2.80 -32.61 -6.26
CA ALA A 2 -1.88 -31.54 -6.64
C ALA A 2 -2.57 -30.21 -6.97
N THR A 3 -3.65 -30.22 -7.75
CA THR A 3 -4.50 -29.06 -8.08
C THR A 3 -5.03 -28.30 -6.86
N THR A 4 -5.23 -28.98 -5.74
CA THR A 4 -5.77 -28.36 -4.52
C THR A 4 -4.76 -27.46 -3.84
N ILE A 5 -3.48 -27.80 -3.79
CA ILE A 5 -2.43 -27.02 -3.10
C ILE A 5 -2.20 -25.69 -3.82
N GLY A 6 -2.09 -25.70 -5.16
CA GLY A 6 -1.94 -24.51 -5.95
C GLY A 6 -3.11 -23.52 -5.75
N LYS A 7 -4.35 -24.04 -5.78
CA LYS A 7 -5.56 -23.24 -5.53
C LYS A 7 -5.61 -22.65 -4.12
N ILE A 8 -5.21 -23.43 -3.10
CA ILE A 8 -5.13 -22.95 -1.72
C ILE A 8 -4.12 -21.83 -1.60
N ALA A 9 -2.94 -21.96 -2.23
CA ALA A 9 -1.92 -20.90 -2.22
C ALA A 9 -2.41 -19.60 -2.87
N VAL A 10 -3.09 -19.69 -4.02
CA VAL A 10 -3.69 -18.54 -4.70
C VAL A 10 -4.80 -17.91 -3.86
N ALA A 11 -5.67 -18.71 -3.23
CA ALA A 11 -6.74 -18.21 -2.36
C ALA A 11 -6.17 -17.51 -1.11
N ALA A 12 -5.13 -18.08 -0.49
CA ALA A 12 -4.44 -17.49 0.64
C ALA A 12 -3.77 -16.16 0.23
N ALA A 13 -3.11 -16.12 -0.93
CA ALA A 13 -2.52 -14.90 -1.48
C ALA A 13 -3.57 -13.80 -1.70
N ALA A 14 -4.73 -14.15 -2.28
CA ALA A 14 -5.82 -13.20 -2.48
C ALA A 14 -6.38 -12.67 -1.15
N GLY A 15 -6.52 -13.53 -0.13
CA GLY A 15 -6.95 -13.12 1.21
C GLY A 15 -5.99 -12.15 1.89
N ILE A 16 -4.67 -12.43 1.82
CA ILE A 16 -3.63 -11.55 2.37
C ILE A 16 -3.57 -10.23 1.58
N ALA A 17 -3.70 -10.27 0.25
CA ALA A 17 -3.76 -9.07 -0.58
C ALA A 17 -4.98 -8.20 -0.25
N ALA A 18 -6.14 -8.80 0.03
CA ALA A 18 -7.34 -8.09 0.46
C ALA A 18 -7.14 -7.43 1.84
N PHE A 19 -6.48 -8.11 2.77
CA PHE A 19 -6.10 -7.51 4.05
C PHE A 19 -5.13 -6.33 3.87
N SER A 20 -4.11 -6.50 3.00
CA SER A 20 -3.20 -5.40 2.62
C SER A 20 -3.95 -4.21 2.03
N LEU A 21 -4.95 -4.46 1.17
CA LEU A 21 -5.79 -3.41 0.59
C LEU A 21 -6.54 -2.62 1.67
N LEU A 22 -7.09 -3.28 2.68
CA LEU A 22 -7.77 -2.60 3.79
C LEU A 22 -6.82 -1.69 4.56
N LEU A 23 -5.61 -2.17 4.89
CA LEU A 23 -4.60 -1.36 5.56
C LEU A 23 -4.20 -0.15 4.72
N LEU A 24 -4.05 -0.33 3.42
CA LEU A 24 -3.69 0.73 2.50
C LEU A 24 -4.80 1.78 2.36
N ILE A 25 -6.08 1.36 2.31
CA ILE A 25 -7.22 2.28 2.29
C ILE A 25 -7.24 3.14 3.55
N ILE A 26 -7.09 2.53 4.73
CA ILE A 26 -7.06 3.26 6.01
C ILE A 26 -5.87 4.23 6.03
N SER A 27 -4.69 3.80 5.58
CA SER A 27 -3.49 4.63 5.49
C SER A 27 -3.70 5.86 4.62
N VAL A 28 -4.27 5.69 3.42
CA VAL A 28 -4.50 6.77 2.45
C VAL A 28 -5.60 7.72 2.90
N ALA A 29 -6.64 7.20 3.55
CA ALA A 29 -7.80 7.97 3.99
C ALA A 29 -7.51 8.81 5.26
N THR A 30 -6.55 8.41 6.08
CA THR A 30 -6.29 9.06 7.38
C THR A 30 -5.19 10.11 7.30
N PRO A 31 -5.37 11.29 7.95
CA PRO A 31 -4.44 12.43 7.83
C PRO A 31 -3.29 12.37 8.86
N VAL A 32 -2.78 11.18 9.21
CA VAL A 32 -1.75 11.00 10.25
C VAL A 32 -0.54 10.26 9.70
N TRP A 33 0.02 10.78 8.61
CA TRP A 33 1.29 10.29 8.06
C TRP A 33 2.49 10.86 8.85
N LEU A 34 2.37 12.12 9.31
CA LEU A 34 3.27 12.70 10.28
C LEU A 34 2.46 13.23 11.46
N ASP A 35 3.00 13.09 12.65
CA ASP A 35 2.50 13.64 13.89
C ASP A 35 3.52 14.67 14.41
N ALA A 36 3.13 15.95 14.39
CA ALA A 36 3.95 17.04 14.88
C ALA A 36 3.65 17.38 16.37
N GLY A 37 2.87 16.56 17.04
CA GLY A 37 2.43 16.78 18.43
C GLY A 37 1.33 17.84 18.53
N SER A 38 0.77 17.98 19.74
CA SER A 38 -0.30 18.95 20.03
C SER A 38 -1.54 18.86 19.13
N GLY A 39 -1.79 17.67 18.53
CA GLY A 39 -2.88 17.45 17.59
C GLY A 39 -2.63 17.94 16.17
N ASN A 40 -1.41 18.35 15.86
CA ASN A 40 -1.01 18.72 14.51
C ASN A 40 -0.62 17.47 13.71
N THR A 41 -1.34 17.18 12.63
CA THR A 41 -1.08 16.01 11.79
C THR A 41 -1.05 16.36 10.32
N ILE A 42 -0.26 15.60 9.57
CA ILE A 42 -0.10 15.77 8.14
C ILE A 42 -0.37 14.44 7.46
N GLY A 43 -1.32 14.45 6.54
CA GLY A 43 -1.64 13.31 5.67
C GLY A 43 -1.27 13.55 4.23
N LEU A 44 -1.73 12.66 3.35
CA LEU A 44 -1.54 12.80 1.91
C LEU A 44 -2.43 13.88 1.30
N PHE A 45 -3.66 14.03 1.79
CA PHE A 45 -4.68 14.94 1.24
C PHE A 45 -5.06 16.07 2.20
N ARG A 46 -4.79 15.92 3.49
CA ARG A 46 -5.21 16.87 4.51
C ARG A 46 -4.11 17.11 5.53
N GLN A 47 -4.05 18.36 5.97
CA GLN A 47 -3.27 18.78 7.13
C GLN A 47 -4.24 19.25 8.19
N CYS A 48 -4.13 18.74 9.41
CA CYS A 48 -4.97 19.12 10.54
C CYS A 48 -4.13 19.85 11.60
N VAL A 49 -4.67 20.95 12.12
CA VAL A 49 -4.07 21.75 13.18
C VAL A 49 -4.89 21.56 14.46
N GLY A 50 -4.22 21.19 15.54
CA GLY A 50 -4.87 20.95 16.84
C GLY A 50 -5.36 22.21 17.50
N SER A 51 -6.26 22.06 18.46
CA SER A 51 -6.95 23.15 19.18
C SER A 51 -6.05 24.05 20.03
N GLY A 52 -4.76 23.70 20.21
CA GLY A 52 -3.81 24.48 21.01
C GLY A 52 -3.43 25.85 20.43
N THR A 53 -3.74 26.11 19.17
CA THR A 53 -3.39 27.38 18.47
C THR A 53 -4.58 28.31 18.24
N GLY A 54 -5.75 28.02 18.83
CA GLY A 54 -6.95 28.86 18.69
C GLY A 54 -7.74 28.65 17.38
N ASN A 55 -7.15 28.06 16.37
CA ASN A 55 -7.80 27.70 15.10
C ASN A 55 -7.66 26.19 14.85
N SER A 56 -8.61 25.40 15.39
CA SER A 56 -8.68 23.97 15.07
C SER A 56 -9.36 23.76 13.71
N GLY A 57 -8.70 23.08 12.81
CA GLY A 57 -9.30 22.78 11.51
C GLY A 57 -8.38 21.94 10.62
N CYS A 58 -8.97 21.25 9.65
CA CYS A 58 -8.23 20.54 8.63
C CYS A 58 -8.31 21.32 7.31
N VAL A 59 -7.17 21.54 6.67
CA VAL A 59 -7.04 22.18 5.37
C VAL A 59 -6.66 21.12 4.34
N ASN A 60 -7.24 21.18 3.15
CA ASN A 60 -6.84 20.32 2.06
C ASN A 60 -5.42 20.68 1.61
N GLN A 61 -4.58 19.67 1.51
CA GLN A 61 -3.22 19.80 1.05
C GLN A 61 -2.99 18.81 -0.10
N ASN A 62 -2.55 19.32 -1.24
CA ASN A 62 -2.21 18.48 -2.37
C ASN A 62 -0.74 18.09 -2.27
N ARG A 63 -0.48 16.84 -1.92
CA ARG A 63 0.83 16.19 -2.06
C ARG A 63 0.79 15.26 -3.25
N ASP A 64 0.71 15.87 -4.43
CA ASP A 64 0.37 15.21 -5.68
C ASP A 64 1.23 13.96 -5.99
N PRO A 65 2.57 13.93 -5.83
CA PRO A 65 3.32 12.74 -6.20
C PRO A 65 3.03 11.55 -5.28
N GLN A 66 3.08 11.74 -3.96
CA GLN A 66 2.90 10.65 -2.99
C GLN A 66 1.45 10.16 -2.93
N ALA A 67 0.51 11.10 -3.01
CA ALA A 67 -0.91 10.78 -3.06
C ALA A 67 -1.26 10.01 -4.35
N GLY A 68 -0.76 10.47 -5.49
CA GLY A 68 -0.94 9.82 -6.78
C GLY A 68 -0.38 8.39 -6.80
N LEU A 69 0.86 8.20 -6.32
CA LEU A 69 1.49 6.88 -6.23
C LEU A 69 0.72 5.93 -5.32
N SER A 70 0.24 6.42 -4.16
CA SER A 70 -0.54 5.62 -3.21
C SER A 70 -1.88 5.18 -3.80
N VAL A 71 -2.61 6.11 -4.43
CA VAL A 71 -3.92 5.82 -5.05
C VAL A 71 -3.75 4.87 -6.24
N PHE A 72 -2.75 5.09 -7.08
CA PHE A 72 -2.49 4.22 -8.22
C PHE A 72 -2.10 2.81 -7.77
N GLY A 73 -1.23 2.69 -6.76
CA GLY A 73 -0.88 1.41 -6.15
C GLY A 73 -2.11 0.69 -5.57
N LEU A 74 -3.02 1.43 -4.91
CA LEU A 74 -4.26 0.90 -4.37
C LEU A 74 -5.19 0.36 -5.47
N LEU A 75 -5.35 1.08 -6.57
CA LEU A 75 -6.16 0.63 -7.71
C LEU A 75 -5.58 -0.63 -8.35
N LEU A 76 -4.26 -0.67 -8.57
CA LEU A 76 -3.59 -1.86 -9.09
C LEU A 76 -3.77 -3.06 -8.16
N LEU A 77 -3.70 -2.86 -6.83
CA LEU A 77 -3.94 -3.91 -5.84
C LEU A 77 -5.36 -4.46 -5.92
N ALA A 78 -6.36 -3.59 -6.02
CA ALA A 78 -7.74 -4.01 -6.17
C ALA A 78 -7.95 -4.85 -7.45
N PHE A 79 -7.39 -4.42 -8.58
CA PHE A 79 -7.43 -5.18 -9.81
C PHE A 79 -6.68 -6.51 -9.71
N ALA A 80 -5.50 -6.54 -9.06
CA ALA A 80 -4.73 -7.75 -8.85
C ALA A 80 -5.52 -8.81 -8.08
N ILE A 81 -6.26 -8.39 -7.04
CA ILE A 81 -7.12 -9.29 -6.24
C ILE A 81 -8.23 -9.88 -7.11
N ILE A 82 -8.91 -9.06 -7.90
CA ILE A 82 -9.98 -9.51 -8.79
C ILE A 82 -9.44 -10.55 -9.78
N VAL A 83 -8.30 -10.27 -10.42
CA VAL A 83 -7.67 -11.18 -11.40
C VAL A 83 -7.15 -12.45 -10.71
N ALA A 84 -6.61 -12.36 -9.48
CA ALA A 84 -6.18 -13.52 -8.71
C ALA A 84 -7.36 -14.44 -8.37
N ILE A 85 -8.50 -13.87 -7.93
CA ILE A 85 -9.72 -14.65 -7.67
C ILE A 85 -10.24 -15.27 -8.97
N ALA A 86 -10.29 -14.52 -10.07
CA ALA A 86 -10.72 -15.04 -11.37
C ALA A 86 -9.83 -16.20 -11.85
N SER A 87 -8.53 -16.18 -11.54
CA SER A 87 -7.59 -17.24 -11.93
C SER A 87 -7.89 -18.60 -11.27
N ILE A 88 -8.57 -18.59 -10.12
CA ILE A 88 -8.99 -19.84 -9.43
C ILE A 88 -10.08 -20.55 -10.22
N PHE A 89 -10.98 -19.80 -10.88
CA PHE A 89 -12.10 -20.35 -11.64
C PHE A 89 -11.74 -20.65 -13.10
N ILE A 90 -10.93 -19.78 -13.73
CA ILE A 90 -10.62 -19.88 -15.16
C ILE A 90 -9.46 -20.85 -15.43
N GLU A 91 -8.63 -21.12 -14.43
CA GLU A 91 -7.52 -22.08 -14.45
C GLU A 91 -6.47 -21.86 -15.58
N LYS A 92 -6.45 -20.68 -16.21
CA LYS A 92 -5.48 -20.34 -17.26
C LYS A 92 -4.24 -19.70 -16.67
N LEU A 93 -3.07 -20.23 -16.99
CA LEU A 93 -1.76 -19.75 -16.52
C LEU A 93 -1.50 -18.27 -16.86
N PRO A 94 -1.84 -17.75 -18.06
CA PRO A 94 -1.62 -16.32 -18.37
C PRO A 94 -2.37 -15.35 -17.43
N ILE A 95 -3.56 -15.73 -16.94
CA ILE A 95 -4.34 -14.91 -16.00
C ILE A 95 -3.62 -14.82 -14.67
N LEU A 96 -3.03 -15.92 -14.21
CA LEU A 96 -2.27 -15.96 -12.97
C LEU A 96 -0.99 -15.11 -13.05
N TYR A 97 -0.30 -15.13 -14.19
CA TYR A 97 0.82 -14.22 -14.44
C TYR A 97 0.40 -12.76 -14.53
N GLY A 98 -0.79 -12.48 -15.08
CA GLY A 98 -1.37 -11.14 -15.07
C GLY A 98 -1.61 -10.63 -13.65
N ALA A 99 -2.18 -11.46 -12.76
CA ALA A 99 -2.36 -11.14 -11.36
C ALA A 99 -1.02 -10.87 -10.65
N LEU A 100 -0.01 -11.70 -10.92
CA LEU A 100 1.36 -11.54 -10.40
C LEU A 100 1.97 -10.20 -10.81
N GLY A 101 1.88 -9.85 -12.09
CA GLY A 101 2.38 -8.58 -12.62
C GLY A 101 1.69 -7.38 -11.99
N LEU A 102 0.36 -7.40 -11.87
CA LEU A 102 -0.41 -6.34 -11.22
C LEU A 102 -0.03 -6.17 -9.75
N LEU A 103 0.13 -7.28 -9.02
CA LEU A 103 0.52 -7.26 -7.60
C LEU A 103 1.93 -6.72 -7.42
N TYR A 104 2.86 -7.11 -8.31
CA TYR A 104 4.23 -6.58 -8.32
C TYR A 104 4.26 -5.07 -8.56
N PHE A 105 3.58 -4.57 -9.60
CA PHE A 105 3.54 -3.14 -9.86
C PHE A 105 2.86 -2.36 -8.73
N SER A 106 1.76 -2.88 -8.17
CA SER A 106 1.15 -2.30 -6.98
C SER A 106 2.17 -2.14 -5.84
N SER A 107 2.96 -3.19 -5.57
CA SER A 107 4.01 -3.17 -4.56
C SER A 107 5.04 -2.06 -4.81
N VAL A 108 5.49 -1.90 -6.06
CA VAL A 108 6.46 -0.86 -6.44
C VAL A 108 5.88 0.54 -6.21
N PHE A 109 4.62 0.79 -6.57
CA PHE A 109 3.98 2.09 -6.39
C PHE A 109 3.75 2.42 -4.91
N VAL A 110 3.29 1.46 -4.11
CA VAL A 110 3.11 1.63 -2.66
C VAL A 110 4.45 1.89 -1.98
N MET A 111 5.51 1.14 -2.34
CA MET A 111 6.86 1.36 -1.83
C MET A 111 7.36 2.76 -2.20
N SER A 112 7.21 3.18 -3.44
CA SER A 112 7.63 4.50 -3.90
C SER A 112 6.92 5.62 -3.16
N ALA A 113 5.62 5.45 -2.84
CA ALA A 113 4.84 6.44 -2.11
C ALA A 113 5.38 6.68 -0.70
N TYR A 114 5.54 5.61 0.11
CA TYR A 114 6.02 5.79 1.48
C TYR A 114 7.52 6.11 1.54
N ALA A 115 8.35 5.59 0.61
CA ALA A 115 9.77 5.90 0.55
C ALA A 115 10.01 7.38 0.23
N THR A 116 9.34 7.92 -0.79
CA THR A 116 9.44 9.35 -1.11
C THR A 116 8.90 10.21 0.02
N PHE A 117 7.78 9.81 0.65
CA PHE A 117 7.26 10.52 1.81
C PHE A 117 8.26 10.50 2.98
N GLY A 118 8.89 9.37 3.27
CA GLY A 118 9.88 9.21 4.33
C GLY A 118 11.14 10.06 4.11
N VAL A 119 11.61 10.18 2.87
CA VAL A 119 12.75 11.05 2.53
C VAL A 119 12.37 12.51 2.74
N TYR A 120 11.24 12.94 2.20
CA TYR A 120 10.77 14.31 2.36
C TYR A 120 10.47 14.68 3.81
N SER A 121 10.00 13.74 4.65
CA SER A 121 9.71 14.00 6.07
C SER A 121 10.95 14.28 6.92
N ARG A 122 12.14 13.91 6.45
CA ARG A 122 13.41 14.13 7.14
C ARG A 122 14.14 15.41 6.73
N ASP A 123 13.74 16.01 5.62
CA ASP A 123 14.35 17.24 5.12
C ASP A 123 13.50 18.45 5.56
N PRO A 124 13.92 19.21 6.58
CA PRO A 124 13.19 20.38 7.04
C PRO A 124 13.08 21.49 5.98
N GLY A 125 13.91 21.45 4.93
CA GLY A 125 13.85 22.36 3.80
C GLY A 125 12.86 21.96 2.71
N ALA A 126 12.48 20.69 2.64
CA ALA A 126 11.56 20.17 1.62
C ALA A 126 10.08 20.49 1.92
N TYR A 127 9.77 20.83 3.18
CA TYR A 127 8.43 21.18 3.62
C TYR A 127 8.32 22.67 3.88
N PHE A 128 7.96 23.41 2.86
CA PHE A 128 7.53 24.79 3.01
C PHE A 128 6.13 24.78 3.65
N PHE A 129 6.09 24.73 4.98
CA PHE A 129 4.85 24.93 5.74
C PHE A 129 4.76 26.40 6.14
N PRO A 130 4.02 27.24 5.42
CA PRO A 130 3.85 28.63 5.83
C PRO A 130 3.15 28.76 7.21
N TYR A 131 2.51 27.68 7.68
CA TYR A 131 1.83 27.64 8.98
C TYR A 131 2.59 26.92 10.09
N LEU A 132 3.60 26.09 9.79
CA LEU A 132 4.39 25.36 10.80
C LEU A 132 5.73 26.04 11.11
N GLN A 133 6.08 27.13 10.45
CA GLN A 133 7.27 27.93 10.79
C GLN A 133 7.24 28.52 12.21
N THR A 134 6.08 28.53 12.89
CA THR A 134 5.95 29.01 14.26
C THR A 134 6.12 27.91 15.32
N VAL A 135 6.18 26.64 14.92
CA VAL A 135 6.42 25.53 15.86
C VAL A 135 7.89 25.13 15.72
N ASN A 136 8.74 25.73 16.53
CA ASN A 136 10.15 25.36 16.75
C ASN A 136 10.27 23.95 17.37
N ASN A 137 9.57 22.95 16.85
CA ASN A 137 9.63 21.60 17.36
C ASN A 137 10.26 20.68 16.29
N PRO A 138 11.56 20.31 16.45
CA PRO A 138 12.25 19.44 15.51
C PRO A 138 11.77 17.98 15.57
N TYR A 139 10.74 17.65 16.33
CA TYR A 139 10.27 16.27 16.55
C TYR A 139 8.93 16.04 15.86
N THR A 140 8.99 15.82 14.55
CA THR A 140 7.89 15.16 13.83
C THR A 140 8.10 13.66 13.90
N ASN A 141 7.16 12.96 14.53
CA ASN A 141 7.13 11.50 14.52
C ASN A 141 6.37 10.98 13.30
N VAL A 142 6.79 9.83 12.81
CA VAL A 142 6.02 9.12 11.77
C VAL A 142 4.69 8.69 12.38
N GLY A 143 3.60 9.08 11.74
CA GLY A 143 2.26 8.78 12.21
C GLY A 143 1.82 7.34 11.90
N TYR A 144 0.71 6.92 12.49
CA TYR A 144 0.20 5.56 12.31
C TYR A 144 -0.22 5.26 10.85
N SER A 145 -0.68 6.25 10.09
CA SER A 145 -1.06 6.07 8.68
C SER A 145 0.13 5.66 7.83
N TYR A 146 1.31 6.27 8.06
CA TYR A 146 2.56 5.86 7.41
C TYR A 146 2.92 4.41 7.77
N ASN A 147 2.85 4.06 9.06
CA ASN A 147 3.15 2.71 9.52
C ASN A 147 2.19 1.67 8.94
N LEU A 148 0.91 2.02 8.75
CA LEU A 148 -0.06 1.16 8.07
C LEU A 148 0.28 0.96 6.59
N CYS A 149 0.78 2.00 5.90
CA CYS A 149 1.24 1.88 4.52
C CYS A 149 2.42 0.90 4.42
N VAL A 150 3.41 1.04 5.31
CA VAL A 150 4.56 0.14 5.38
C VAL A 150 4.12 -1.29 5.70
N ALA A 151 3.24 -1.48 6.69
CA ALA A 151 2.70 -2.79 7.04
C ALA A 151 1.94 -3.42 5.86
N SER A 152 1.11 -2.64 5.15
CA SER A 152 0.40 -3.13 3.96
C SER A 152 1.37 -3.64 2.91
N HIS A 153 2.50 -2.97 2.70
CA HIS A 153 3.53 -3.39 1.76
C HIS A 153 4.18 -4.73 2.14
N TYR A 154 4.41 -5.01 3.43
CA TYR A 154 4.90 -6.33 3.87
C TYR A 154 3.89 -7.44 3.57
N PHE A 155 2.59 -7.22 3.82
CA PHE A 155 1.55 -8.18 3.46
C PHE A 155 1.43 -8.36 1.95
N LEU A 156 1.66 -7.30 1.17
CA LEU A 156 1.68 -7.34 -0.28
C LEU A 156 2.81 -8.24 -0.81
N TRP A 157 4.02 -8.16 -0.24
CA TRP A 157 5.13 -9.06 -0.55
C TRP A 157 4.82 -10.51 -0.18
N THR A 158 4.19 -10.72 0.97
CA THR A 158 3.76 -12.06 1.38
C THR A 158 2.74 -12.65 0.40
N ALA A 159 1.76 -11.84 -0.03
CA ALA A 159 0.79 -12.26 -1.04
C ALA A 159 1.47 -12.56 -2.39
N LEU A 160 2.42 -11.74 -2.81
CA LEU A 160 3.18 -11.93 -4.04
C LEU A 160 3.96 -13.26 -4.03
N THR A 161 4.64 -13.58 -2.92
CA THR A 161 5.41 -14.83 -2.79
C THR A 161 4.50 -16.05 -2.82
N LEU A 162 3.35 -16.01 -2.15
CA LEU A 162 2.37 -17.11 -2.17
C LEU A 162 1.75 -17.28 -3.57
N LEU A 163 1.43 -16.17 -4.25
CA LEU A 163 0.89 -16.21 -5.61
C LEU A 163 1.92 -16.78 -6.59
N ALA A 164 3.20 -16.38 -6.46
CA ALA A 164 4.29 -16.91 -7.27
C ALA A 164 4.50 -18.42 -7.01
N PHE A 165 4.40 -18.86 -5.75
CA PHE A 165 4.45 -20.27 -5.41
C PHE A 165 3.30 -21.05 -6.07
N GLY A 166 2.06 -20.52 -5.99
CA GLY A 166 0.89 -21.13 -6.64
C GLY A 166 1.05 -21.23 -8.16
N ALA A 167 1.64 -20.21 -8.79
CA ALA A 167 1.93 -20.20 -10.23
C ALA A 167 2.98 -21.25 -10.61
N GLY A 168 4.08 -21.31 -9.85
CA GLY A 168 5.14 -22.31 -10.07
C GLY A 168 4.64 -23.74 -9.92
N TYR A 169 3.77 -23.96 -8.92
CA TYR A 169 3.15 -25.26 -8.71
C TYR A 169 2.29 -25.69 -9.91
N LYS A 170 1.48 -24.77 -10.45
CA LYS A 170 0.65 -25.02 -11.62
C LYS A 170 1.48 -25.34 -12.87
N VAL A 171 2.58 -24.63 -13.10
CA VAL A 171 3.51 -24.92 -14.22
C VAL A 171 4.11 -26.32 -14.09
N ALA A 172 4.54 -26.72 -12.90
CA ALA A 172 5.10 -28.04 -12.65
C ALA A 172 4.09 -29.16 -12.94
N GLU A 173 2.83 -28.93 -12.58
CA GLU A 173 1.74 -29.87 -12.82
C GLU A 173 1.41 -30.04 -14.33
N GLU A 174 1.34 -28.92 -15.07
CA GLU A 174 1.13 -28.96 -16.52
C GLU A 174 2.26 -29.72 -17.26
N ARG A 175 3.51 -29.55 -16.81
CA ARG A 175 4.65 -30.28 -17.36
C ARG A 175 4.57 -31.78 -17.08
N SER A 176 4.18 -32.19 -15.89
CA SER A 176 4.08 -33.60 -15.51
C SER A 176 2.92 -34.32 -16.22
N ALA A 177 1.92 -33.59 -16.70
CA ALA A 177 0.78 -34.14 -17.44
C ALA A 177 1.11 -34.36 -18.96
N THR A 178 2.18 -33.74 -19.45
CA THR A 178 2.61 -33.83 -20.86
C THR A 178 3.74 -34.85 -21.13
N THR A 179 4.32 -35.39 -20.05
CA THR A 179 5.29 -36.52 -20.10
C THR A 179 4.62 -37.82 -19.77
#